data_f95ce00ec9d6086132e22802bddb082a
#
_entry.id   f95ce00ec9d6086132e22802bddb082a
#
_cell.length_a   1.000
_cell.length_b   1.000
_cell.length_c   1.000
_cell.angle_alpha   90.00
_cell.angle_beta   90.00
_cell.angle_gamma   90.00
#
_symmetry.space_group_name_H-M   'P 1'
#
loop_
_entity.id
_entity.type
_entity.pdbx_description
1 polymer ?
#
loop_
_entity_poly.entity_id
_entity_poly.type
_entity_poly.pdbx_seq_one_letter_code
_entity_poly.pdbx_strand_id
1 'polypeptide(L)'
;LDKPKIICVEGNIGAGKSTLLPQLAVALNATAILEPVDSDPEFQHLLGEFTRDPFNVEARSNFQCYITAQRAELLNNLNPQGVYIIERSLLSDLVFTHACIANYNSTAEDIAKHMACYQHLISQINQYPTIDYCIYLKTDPEVAYSRMRQRGRAEEMGLDLGYISDIDAFHDAVLPQACRKMGTMLIHINWNTPLAVTDLLPQLNAAGLVIN
;
A
#
# COMPACT_ATOMS: atom_id res chain seq x y z
N LEU A 1 7.48 -26.43 -4.71
CA LEU A 1 6.97 -25.97 -3.42
C LEU A 1 5.78 -25.07 -3.71
N ASP A 2 4.61 -25.44 -3.21
CA ASP A 2 3.42 -24.62 -3.31
C ASP A 2 3.65 -23.33 -2.51
N LYS A 3 3.35 -22.20 -3.13
CA LYS A 3 3.43 -20.88 -2.49
C LYS A 3 2.03 -20.27 -2.44
N PRO A 4 1.74 -19.39 -1.47
CA PRO A 4 0.44 -18.72 -1.43
C PRO A 4 0.24 -17.87 -2.70
N LYS A 5 -1.00 -17.77 -3.14
CA LYS A 5 -1.42 -16.82 -4.18
C LYS A 5 -1.72 -15.48 -3.52
N ILE A 6 -1.00 -14.44 -3.90
CA ILE A 6 -1.09 -13.14 -3.25
C ILE A 6 -1.50 -12.06 -4.26
N ILE A 7 -2.61 -11.40 -3.97
CA ILE A 7 -3.08 -10.22 -4.67
C ILE A 7 -2.99 -9.05 -3.71
N CYS A 8 -2.25 -8.00 -4.03
CA CYS A 8 -2.30 -6.77 -3.26
C CYS A 8 -3.20 -5.73 -3.92
N VAL A 9 -3.88 -4.93 -3.10
CA VAL A 9 -4.63 -3.75 -3.54
C VAL A 9 -3.86 -2.52 -3.10
N GLU A 10 -3.38 -1.78 -4.07
CA GLU A 10 -2.60 -0.56 -3.90
C GLU A 10 -3.38 0.67 -4.33
N GLY A 11 -2.97 1.82 -3.86
CA GLY A 11 -3.58 3.10 -4.18
C GLY A 11 -3.38 4.12 -3.08
N ASN A 12 -3.73 5.37 -3.36
CA ASN A 12 -3.53 6.49 -2.46
C ASN A 12 -4.32 6.35 -1.14
N ILE A 13 -4.01 7.18 -0.16
CA ILE A 13 -4.83 7.37 1.04
C ILE A 13 -6.18 7.92 0.56
N GLY A 14 -7.28 7.32 1.04
CA GLY A 14 -8.63 7.70 0.60
C GLY A 14 -9.08 7.10 -0.74
N ALA A 15 -8.29 6.26 -1.41
CA ALA A 15 -8.69 5.61 -2.66
C ALA A 15 -9.89 4.66 -2.52
N GLY A 16 -10.15 4.11 -1.32
CA GLY A 16 -11.29 3.20 -1.09
C GLY A 16 -10.91 1.71 -1.06
N LYS A 17 -9.64 1.40 -0.84
CA LYS A 17 -9.11 0.02 -0.76
C LYS A 17 -9.85 -0.84 0.26
N SER A 18 -9.97 -0.35 1.50
CA SER A 18 -10.59 -1.09 2.62
C SER A 18 -12.07 -1.39 2.39
N THR A 19 -12.76 -0.60 1.57
CA THR A 19 -14.16 -0.81 1.20
C THR A 19 -14.29 -1.89 0.12
N LEU A 20 -13.40 -1.87 -0.88
CA LEU A 20 -13.43 -2.83 -1.97
C LEU A 20 -12.96 -4.23 -1.54
N LEU A 21 -11.90 -4.29 -0.76
CA LEU A 21 -11.12 -5.51 -0.54
C LEU A 21 -11.95 -6.67 0.04
N PRO A 22 -12.82 -6.49 1.06
CA PRO A 22 -13.64 -7.59 1.57
C PRO A 22 -14.60 -8.15 0.51
N GLN A 23 -15.20 -7.28 -0.31
CA GLN A 23 -16.14 -7.67 -1.36
C GLN A 23 -15.44 -8.44 -2.48
N LEU A 24 -14.25 -7.98 -2.86
CA LEU A 24 -13.43 -8.64 -3.86
C LEU A 24 -12.93 -10.01 -3.36
N ALA A 25 -12.56 -10.10 -2.09
CA ALA A 25 -12.14 -11.37 -1.47
C ALA A 25 -13.24 -12.43 -1.52
N VAL A 26 -14.48 -12.06 -1.21
CA VAL A 26 -15.64 -12.97 -1.34
C VAL A 26 -15.80 -13.43 -2.78
N ALA A 27 -15.76 -12.51 -3.74
CA ALA A 27 -15.95 -12.81 -5.16
C ALA A 27 -14.84 -13.71 -5.75
N LEU A 28 -13.65 -13.63 -5.20
CA LEU A 28 -12.49 -14.42 -5.64
C LEU A 28 -12.22 -15.65 -4.76
N ASN A 29 -13.09 -15.94 -3.79
CA ASN A 29 -12.91 -17.02 -2.80
C ASN A 29 -11.52 -16.95 -2.14
N ALA A 30 -11.11 -15.77 -1.73
CA ALA A 30 -9.83 -15.47 -1.13
C ALA A 30 -9.98 -14.97 0.32
N THR A 31 -8.92 -15.05 1.09
CA THR A 31 -8.86 -14.46 2.43
C THR A 31 -8.49 -12.98 2.34
N ALA A 32 -9.34 -12.12 2.92
CA ALA A 32 -9.09 -10.69 3.01
C ALA A 32 -8.16 -10.35 4.18
N ILE A 33 -7.14 -9.54 3.94
CA ILE A 33 -6.26 -9.01 5.00
C ILE A 33 -6.19 -7.49 4.84
N LEU A 34 -6.81 -6.79 5.77
CA LEU A 34 -6.85 -5.32 5.83
C LEU A 34 -5.65 -4.78 6.62
N GLU A 35 -5.29 -3.53 6.38
CA GLU A 35 -4.38 -2.81 7.27
C GLU A 35 -5.00 -2.71 8.68
N PRO A 36 -4.21 -2.93 9.76
CA PRO A 36 -4.75 -3.02 11.12
C PRO A 36 -4.98 -1.64 11.77
N VAL A 37 -5.40 -0.64 11.01
CA VAL A 37 -5.55 0.75 11.48
C VAL A 37 -6.46 0.86 12.70
N ASP A 38 -7.55 0.10 12.70
CA ASP A 38 -8.56 0.18 13.77
C ASP A 38 -8.35 -0.88 14.87
N SER A 39 -7.39 -1.80 14.72
CA SER A 39 -7.18 -2.93 15.63
C SER A 39 -5.80 -2.98 16.27
N ASP A 40 -4.84 -2.20 15.81
CA ASP A 40 -3.48 -2.16 16.32
C ASP A 40 -3.19 -0.78 16.97
N PRO A 41 -3.14 -0.68 18.30
CA PRO A 41 -2.91 0.58 18.99
C PRO A 41 -1.54 1.21 18.67
N GLU A 42 -0.51 0.39 18.45
CA GLU A 42 0.82 0.89 18.09
C GLU A 42 0.82 1.47 16.67
N PHE A 43 0.14 0.80 15.74
CA PHE A 43 -0.07 1.33 14.40
C PHE A 43 -0.75 2.70 14.45
N GLN A 44 -1.85 2.83 15.22
CA GLN A 44 -2.58 4.09 15.40
C GLN A 44 -1.70 5.18 16.00
N HIS A 45 -0.94 4.84 17.02
CA HIS A 45 -0.04 5.79 17.68
C HIS A 45 1.03 6.32 16.71
N LEU A 46 1.75 5.44 16.04
CA LEU A 46 2.81 5.82 15.10
C LEU A 46 2.27 6.54 13.86
N LEU A 47 1.10 6.14 13.35
CA LEU A 47 0.41 6.86 12.29
C LEU A 47 0.05 8.29 12.74
N GLY A 48 -0.49 8.45 13.93
CA GLY A 48 -0.83 9.76 14.49
C GLY A 48 0.39 10.66 14.70
N GLU A 49 1.52 10.12 15.13
CA GLU A 49 2.79 10.84 15.24
C GLU A 49 3.28 11.34 13.87
N PHE A 50 3.27 10.44 12.89
CA PHE A 50 3.67 10.74 11.52
C PHE A 50 2.77 11.80 10.87
N THR A 51 1.45 11.66 10.97
CA THR A 51 0.51 12.57 10.28
C THR A 51 0.39 13.93 10.94
N ARG A 52 0.72 14.04 12.23
CA ARG A 52 0.77 15.33 12.96
C ARG A 52 1.86 16.25 12.42
N ASP A 53 3.00 15.68 12.05
CA ASP A 53 4.11 16.38 11.43
C ASP A 53 4.79 15.48 10.38
N PRO A 54 4.27 15.46 9.13
CA PRO A 54 4.82 14.63 8.06
C PRO A 54 6.26 15.00 7.66
N PHE A 55 6.76 16.14 8.12
CA PHE A 55 8.16 16.59 7.91
C PHE A 55 9.11 16.06 8.99
N ASN A 56 8.59 15.52 10.07
CA ASN A 56 9.41 14.90 11.13
C ASN A 56 9.94 13.55 10.65
N VAL A 57 11.23 13.51 10.37
CA VAL A 57 11.91 12.33 9.80
C VAL A 57 11.89 11.15 10.76
N GLU A 58 12.02 11.38 12.06
CA GLU A 58 12.01 10.31 13.05
C GLU A 58 10.63 9.65 13.14
N ALA A 59 9.55 10.44 13.21
CA ALA A 59 8.18 9.92 13.23
C ALA A 59 7.88 9.11 11.97
N ARG A 60 8.28 9.60 10.78
CA ARG A 60 8.12 8.87 9.52
C ARG A 60 8.90 7.56 9.49
N SER A 61 10.16 7.60 9.91
CA SER A 61 11.02 6.42 9.92
C SER A 61 10.51 5.36 10.88
N ASN A 62 10.06 5.75 12.07
CA ASN A 62 9.50 4.84 13.06
C ASN A 62 8.24 4.15 12.52
N PHE A 63 7.33 4.93 11.96
CA PHE A 63 6.11 4.39 11.35
C PHE A 63 6.42 3.46 10.18
N GLN A 64 7.30 3.87 9.26
CA GLN A 64 7.68 3.06 8.10
C GLN A 64 8.35 1.74 8.50
N CYS A 65 9.28 1.78 9.45
CA CYS A 65 9.95 0.56 9.94
C CYS A 65 8.95 -0.39 10.60
N TYR A 66 8.02 0.14 11.39
CA TYR A 66 6.98 -0.66 12.03
C TYR A 66 6.09 -1.37 11.01
N ILE A 67 5.54 -0.61 10.03
CA ILE A 67 4.68 -1.19 8.98
C ILE A 67 5.42 -2.24 8.17
N THR A 68 6.64 -1.95 7.76
CA THR A 68 7.44 -2.87 6.95
C THR A 68 7.66 -4.19 7.68
N ALA A 69 7.97 -4.14 8.98
CA ALA A 69 8.13 -5.34 9.80
C ALA A 69 6.82 -6.14 9.91
N GLN A 70 5.69 -5.48 10.13
CA GLN A 70 4.38 -6.13 10.21
C GLN A 70 3.99 -6.80 8.89
N ARG A 71 4.20 -6.14 7.76
CA ARG A 71 3.92 -6.71 6.43
C ARG A 71 4.83 -7.89 6.11
N ALA A 72 6.08 -7.80 6.50
CA ALA A 72 7.04 -8.87 6.34
C ALA A 72 6.64 -10.12 7.15
N GLU A 73 6.28 -9.95 8.41
CA GLU A 73 5.79 -11.01 9.27
C GLU A 73 4.49 -11.64 8.71
N LEU A 74 3.56 -10.82 8.25
CA LEU A 74 2.33 -11.28 7.61
C LEU A 74 2.62 -12.20 6.42
N LEU A 75 3.47 -11.77 5.49
CA LEU A 75 3.78 -12.54 4.28
C LEU A 75 4.46 -13.88 4.61
N ASN A 76 5.32 -13.91 5.63
CA ASN A 76 5.99 -15.13 6.06
C ASN A 76 5.05 -16.15 6.72
N ASN A 77 3.95 -15.71 7.29
CA ASN A 77 3.00 -16.55 8.02
C ASN A 77 1.81 -17.01 7.19
N LEU A 78 1.74 -16.66 5.89
CA LEU A 78 0.67 -17.10 5.00
C LEU A 78 0.72 -18.61 4.76
N ASN A 79 -0.46 -19.25 4.78
CA ASN A 79 -0.55 -20.66 4.41
C ASN A 79 -0.20 -20.82 2.92
N PRO A 80 0.76 -21.69 2.56
CA PRO A 80 1.19 -21.91 1.18
C PRO A 80 0.06 -22.32 0.21
N GLN A 81 -1.01 -22.93 0.73
CA GLN A 81 -2.17 -23.35 -0.07
C GLN A 81 -3.26 -22.28 -0.17
N GLY A 82 -3.04 -21.11 0.46
CA GLY A 82 -4.05 -20.05 0.54
C GLY A 82 -4.03 -19.09 -0.66
N VAL A 83 -5.19 -18.47 -0.88
CA VAL A 83 -5.36 -17.31 -1.77
C VAL A 83 -5.68 -16.11 -0.91
N TYR A 84 -4.92 -15.04 -1.06
CA TYR A 84 -5.01 -13.86 -0.20
C TYR A 84 -5.18 -12.58 -1.03
N ILE A 85 -6.04 -11.69 -0.54
CA ILE A 85 -6.09 -10.30 -0.99
C ILE A 85 -5.67 -9.44 0.19
N ILE A 86 -4.58 -8.70 0.03
CA ILE A 86 -4.00 -7.87 1.08
C ILE A 86 -4.15 -6.39 0.75
N GLU A 87 -4.49 -5.59 1.75
CA GLU A 87 -4.48 -4.14 1.65
C GLU A 87 -3.06 -3.63 1.82
N ARG A 88 -2.51 -3.04 0.76
CA ARG A 88 -1.12 -2.61 0.68
C ARG A 88 -0.13 -3.79 0.82
N SER A 89 1.12 -3.51 0.57
CA SER A 89 2.18 -4.50 0.59
C SER A 89 3.55 -3.83 0.74
N LEU A 90 4.62 -4.60 0.62
CA LEU A 90 5.97 -4.06 0.50
C LEU A 90 6.14 -3.12 -0.72
N LEU A 91 5.25 -3.19 -1.72
CA LEU A 91 5.21 -2.22 -2.82
C LEU A 91 4.83 -0.82 -2.33
N SER A 92 3.85 -0.71 -1.42
CA SER A 92 3.53 0.55 -0.74
C SER A 92 4.72 1.09 0.03
N ASP A 93 5.45 0.24 0.73
CA ASP A 93 6.63 0.66 1.50
C ASP A 93 7.69 1.29 0.59
N LEU A 94 7.87 0.76 -0.61
CA LEU A 94 8.74 1.38 -1.62
C LEU A 94 8.22 2.76 -2.04
N VAL A 95 6.93 2.89 -2.34
CA VAL A 95 6.30 4.16 -2.73
C VAL A 95 6.50 5.22 -1.66
N PHE A 96 6.11 4.92 -0.41
CA PHE A 96 6.18 5.89 0.68
C PHE A 96 7.62 6.22 1.08
N THR A 97 8.54 5.27 1.03
CA THR A 97 9.95 5.53 1.31
C THR A 97 10.57 6.43 0.25
N HIS A 98 10.28 6.21 -1.04
CA HIS A 98 10.73 7.10 -2.11
C HIS A 98 10.16 8.51 -1.96
N ALA A 99 8.88 8.65 -1.63
CA ALA A 99 8.26 9.94 -1.36
C ALA A 99 8.95 10.67 -0.21
N CYS A 100 9.28 9.96 0.87
CA CYS A 100 10.00 10.52 2.01
C CYS A 100 11.39 11.04 1.65
N ILE A 101 12.12 10.34 0.79
CA ILE A 101 13.49 10.74 0.38
C ILE A 101 13.45 11.97 -0.54
N ALA A 102 12.50 12.03 -1.47
CA ALA A 102 12.54 12.98 -2.58
C ALA A 102 11.90 14.34 -2.30
N ASN A 103 10.89 14.41 -1.43
CA ASN A 103 10.00 15.58 -1.36
C ASN A 103 10.27 16.55 -0.21
N TYR A 104 11.27 16.29 0.62
CA TYR A 104 11.49 17.14 1.79
C TYR A 104 12.90 17.70 1.81
N ASN A 105 13.06 18.94 2.29
CA ASN A 105 14.36 19.57 2.57
C ASN A 105 15.05 18.82 3.71
N SER A 106 15.38 17.56 3.44
CA SER A 106 15.98 16.65 4.39
C SER A 106 17.46 16.99 4.55
N THR A 107 17.95 16.93 5.77
CA THR A 107 19.40 16.99 6.04
C THR A 107 20.07 15.73 5.48
N ALA A 108 21.39 15.75 5.36
CA ALA A 108 22.16 14.56 4.97
C ALA A 108 21.92 13.38 5.94
N GLU A 109 21.70 13.65 7.23
CA GLU A 109 21.39 12.64 8.25
C GLU A 109 20.00 12.04 8.02
N ASP A 110 19.01 12.86 7.69
CA ASP A 110 17.66 12.41 7.38
C ASP A 110 17.63 11.50 6.15
N ILE A 111 18.34 11.91 5.10
CA ILE A 111 18.48 11.09 3.88
C ILE A 111 19.16 9.76 4.22
N ALA A 112 20.20 9.75 5.04
CA ALA A 112 20.89 8.54 5.44
C ALA A 112 19.98 7.58 6.22
N LYS A 113 19.14 8.07 7.12
CA LYS A 113 18.14 7.27 7.85
C LYS A 113 17.13 6.62 6.90
N HIS A 114 16.57 7.39 5.98
CA HIS A 114 15.63 6.86 4.98
C HIS A 114 16.28 5.85 4.03
N MET A 115 17.51 6.09 3.62
CA MET A 115 18.25 5.16 2.79
C MET A 115 18.54 3.85 3.51
N ALA A 116 18.84 3.89 4.82
CA ALA A 116 19.02 2.69 5.63
C ALA A 116 17.71 1.86 5.71
N CYS A 117 16.56 2.51 5.95
CA CYS A 117 15.25 1.85 5.90
C CYS A 117 14.96 1.25 4.52
N TYR A 118 15.24 1.97 3.46
CA TYR A 118 15.05 1.49 2.08
C TYR A 118 15.94 0.28 1.77
N GLN A 119 17.21 0.32 2.14
CA GLN A 119 18.12 -0.80 1.93
C GLN A 119 17.68 -2.04 2.73
N HIS A 120 17.23 -1.83 3.97
CA HIS A 120 16.67 -2.92 4.77
C HIS A 120 15.44 -3.53 4.09
N LEU A 121 14.49 -2.70 3.65
CA LEU A 121 13.31 -3.15 2.91
C LEU A 121 13.68 -3.97 1.66
N ILE A 122 14.62 -3.48 0.85
CA ILE A 122 15.07 -4.21 -0.36
C ILE A 122 15.71 -5.55 0.01
N SER A 123 16.47 -5.61 1.09
CA SER A 123 17.06 -6.88 1.54
C SER A 123 16.01 -7.89 1.98
N GLN A 124 14.89 -7.43 2.53
CA GLN A 124 13.78 -8.28 2.98
C GLN A 124 12.91 -8.78 1.82
N ILE A 125 12.61 -7.93 0.84
CA ILE A 125 11.69 -8.25 -0.27
C ILE A 125 12.04 -9.56 -0.96
N ASN A 126 13.32 -9.87 -1.14
CA ASN A 126 13.77 -11.09 -1.80
C ASN A 126 13.59 -12.36 -0.96
N GLN A 127 13.24 -12.23 0.31
CA GLN A 127 13.07 -13.33 1.26
C GLN A 127 11.60 -13.74 1.43
N TYR A 128 10.67 -12.95 0.89
CA TYR A 128 9.23 -13.16 1.08
C TYR A 128 8.56 -13.77 -0.14
N PRO A 129 7.36 -14.35 0.02
CA PRO A 129 6.55 -14.82 -1.10
C PRO A 129 6.32 -13.71 -2.13
N THR A 130 6.45 -14.03 -3.40
CA THR A 130 6.19 -13.09 -4.49
C THR A 130 4.71 -12.72 -4.49
N ILE A 131 4.41 -11.43 -4.57
CA ILE A 131 3.07 -10.93 -4.86
C ILE A 131 2.77 -11.22 -6.32
N ASP A 132 1.72 -11.98 -6.60
CA ASP A 132 1.37 -12.38 -7.97
C ASP A 132 0.74 -11.22 -8.75
N TYR A 133 -0.18 -10.49 -8.10
CA TYR A 133 -0.91 -9.38 -8.72
C TYR A 133 -0.93 -8.15 -7.82
N CYS A 134 -0.78 -7.00 -8.45
CA CYS A 134 -0.99 -5.69 -7.84
C CYS A 134 -2.16 -4.99 -8.55
N ILE A 135 -3.29 -4.86 -7.88
CA ILE A 135 -4.43 -4.07 -8.35
C ILE A 135 -4.22 -2.64 -7.87
N TYR A 136 -3.85 -1.76 -8.78
CA TYR A 136 -3.67 -0.34 -8.48
C TYR A 136 -4.94 0.45 -8.76
N LEU A 137 -5.57 0.92 -7.69
CA LEU A 137 -6.75 1.77 -7.73
C LEU A 137 -6.34 3.23 -7.95
N LYS A 138 -6.14 3.61 -9.21
CA LYS A 138 -5.79 4.99 -9.56
C LYS A 138 -6.98 5.90 -9.28
N THR A 139 -6.76 6.84 -8.37
CA THR A 139 -7.76 7.83 -7.94
C THR A 139 -7.11 9.20 -7.97
N ASP A 140 -7.75 10.18 -8.61
CA ASP A 140 -7.24 11.53 -8.66
C ASP A 140 -7.04 12.09 -7.23
N PRO A 141 -5.96 12.84 -6.98
CA PRO A 141 -5.62 13.32 -5.64
C PRO A 141 -6.76 14.06 -4.93
N GLU A 142 -7.50 14.92 -5.65
CA GLU A 142 -8.64 15.67 -5.12
C GLU A 142 -9.77 14.74 -4.67
N VAL A 143 -10.03 13.68 -5.45
CA VAL A 143 -11.06 12.68 -5.13
C VAL A 143 -10.64 11.88 -3.91
N ALA A 144 -9.39 11.42 -3.87
CA ALA A 144 -8.82 10.67 -2.76
C ALA A 144 -8.81 11.51 -1.48
N TYR A 145 -8.38 12.76 -1.56
CA TYR A 145 -8.38 13.72 -0.45
C TYR A 145 -9.79 13.98 0.08
N SER A 146 -10.75 14.21 -0.80
CA SER A 146 -12.17 14.42 -0.42
C SER A 146 -12.71 13.20 0.35
N ARG A 147 -12.45 11.98 -0.14
CA ARG A 147 -12.88 10.74 0.52
C ARG A 147 -12.19 10.54 1.87
N MET A 148 -10.90 10.85 1.97
CA MET A 148 -10.15 10.81 3.22
C MET A 148 -10.74 11.77 4.25
N ARG A 149 -11.01 13.02 3.87
CA ARG A 149 -11.63 14.03 4.73
C ARG A 149 -13.04 13.64 5.17
N GLN A 150 -13.83 13.07 4.26
CA GLN A 150 -15.20 12.61 4.56
C GLN A 150 -15.18 11.42 5.54
N ARG A 151 -14.20 10.51 5.42
CA ARG A 151 -14.01 9.39 6.36
C ARG A 151 -13.69 9.88 7.77
N GLY A 152 -12.93 10.96 7.90
CA GLY A 152 -12.73 11.69 9.15
C GLY A 152 -11.89 10.96 10.19
N ARG A 153 -10.93 10.11 9.80
CA ARG A 153 -9.97 9.52 10.74
C ARG A 153 -9.13 10.60 11.39
N ALA A 154 -9.07 10.58 12.72
CA ALA A 154 -8.31 11.57 13.49
C ALA A 154 -6.82 11.55 13.14
N GLU A 155 -6.26 10.37 12.91
CA GLU A 155 -4.86 10.15 12.59
C GLU A 155 -4.46 10.72 11.20
N GLU A 156 -5.42 10.97 10.31
CA GLU A 156 -5.17 11.46 8.95
C GLU A 156 -5.47 12.96 8.77
N MET A 157 -6.01 13.60 9.80
CA MET A 157 -6.51 14.99 9.68
C MET A 157 -5.41 16.03 9.43
N GLY A 158 -4.15 15.70 9.72
CA GLY A 158 -2.99 16.55 9.45
C GLY A 158 -2.50 16.51 8.00
N LEU A 159 -2.95 15.53 7.21
CA LEU A 159 -2.54 15.40 5.81
C LEU A 159 -3.27 16.41 4.93
N ASP A 160 -2.54 17.08 4.05
CA ASP A 160 -3.08 18.03 3.08
C ASP A 160 -3.15 17.45 1.66
N LEU A 161 -3.76 18.20 0.74
CA LEU A 161 -3.87 17.80 -0.66
C LEU A 161 -2.51 17.71 -1.34
N GLY A 162 -1.55 18.55 -0.95
CA GLY A 162 -0.18 18.52 -1.50
C GLY A 162 0.49 17.17 -1.23
N TYR A 163 0.41 16.70 0.02
CA TYR A 163 0.93 15.39 0.39
C TYR A 163 0.24 14.24 -0.38
N ILE A 164 -1.09 14.29 -0.51
CA ILE A 164 -1.84 13.28 -1.28
C ILE A 164 -1.44 13.29 -2.76
N SER A 165 -1.19 14.49 -3.34
CA SER A 165 -0.73 14.63 -4.72
C SER A 165 0.68 14.06 -4.92
N ASP A 166 1.56 14.29 -3.97
CA ASP A 166 2.91 13.74 -4.00
C ASP A 166 2.89 12.20 -3.95
N ILE A 167 2.09 11.63 -3.04
CA ILE A 167 1.94 10.17 -2.94
C ILE A 167 1.35 9.58 -4.22
N ASP A 168 0.40 10.25 -4.88
CA ASP A 168 -0.12 9.84 -6.18
C ASP A 168 0.97 9.79 -7.24
N ALA A 169 1.77 10.84 -7.36
CA ALA A 169 2.87 10.90 -8.30
C ALA A 169 3.92 9.80 -8.06
N PHE A 170 4.21 9.48 -6.78
CA PHE A 170 5.13 8.39 -6.45
C PHE A 170 4.54 7.00 -6.70
N HIS A 171 3.23 6.81 -6.54
CA HIS A 171 2.60 5.57 -6.99
C HIS A 171 2.82 5.36 -8.49
N ASP A 172 2.55 6.37 -9.30
CA ASP A 172 2.72 6.28 -10.76
C ASP A 172 4.18 6.04 -11.19
N ALA A 173 5.13 6.64 -10.48
CA ALA A 173 6.54 6.49 -10.80
C ALA A 173 7.16 5.17 -10.32
N VAL A 174 6.80 4.71 -9.11
CA VAL A 174 7.48 3.60 -8.44
C VAL A 174 6.81 2.25 -8.69
N LEU A 175 5.47 2.16 -8.62
CA LEU A 175 4.77 0.87 -8.73
C LEU A 175 5.08 0.10 -10.02
N PRO A 176 5.06 0.71 -11.23
CA PRO A 176 5.30 -0.05 -12.45
C PRO A 176 6.71 -0.66 -12.49
N GLN A 177 7.69 0.06 -11.98
CA GLN A 177 9.07 -0.40 -11.95
C GLN A 177 9.27 -1.49 -10.89
N ALA A 178 8.70 -1.29 -9.70
CA ALA A 178 8.77 -2.26 -8.61
C ALA A 178 8.07 -3.58 -8.98
N CYS A 179 6.86 -3.51 -9.52
CA CYS A 179 6.12 -4.68 -9.98
C CYS A 179 6.90 -5.47 -11.04
N ARG A 180 7.46 -4.77 -12.04
CA ARG A 180 8.28 -5.41 -13.09
C ARG A 180 9.50 -6.11 -12.50
N LYS A 181 10.20 -5.46 -11.58
CA LYS A 181 11.41 -5.99 -10.94
C LYS A 181 11.10 -7.20 -10.06
N MET A 182 9.95 -7.23 -9.42
CA MET A 182 9.52 -8.29 -8.53
C MET A 182 8.75 -9.43 -9.24
N GLY A 183 8.49 -9.31 -10.54
CA GLY A 183 7.68 -10.28 -11.28
C GLY A 183 6.20 -10.24 -10.94
N THR A 184 5.71 -9.13 -10.38
CA THR A 184 4.31 -8.90 -10.03
C THR A 184 3.56 -8.33 -11.23
N MET A 185 2.38 -8.89 -11.56
CA MET A 185 1.53 -8.35 -12.60
C MET A 185 0.78 -7.12 -12.08
N LEU A 186 1.04 -5.94 -12.67
CA LEU A 186 0.33 -4.70 -12.34
C LEU A 186 -0.95 -4.59 -13.16
N ILE A 187 -2.08 -4.44 -12.48
CA ILE A 187 -3.39 -4.18 -13.08
C ILE A 187 -3.84 -2.79 -12.65
N HIS A 188 -3.97 -1.89 -13.62
CA HIS A 188 -4.32 -0.50 -13.41
C HIS A 188 -5.82 -0.28 -13.60
N ILE A 189 -6.51 0.20 -12.57
CA ILE A 189 -7.96 0.46 -12.61
C ILE A 189 -8.22 1.93 -12.29
N ASN A 190 -8.95 2.63 -13.16
CA ASN A 190 -9.46 3.96 -12.84
C ASN A 190 -10.52 3.83 -11.74
N TRP A 191 -10.27 4.50 -10.60
CA TRP A 191 -11.09 4.39 -9.40
C TRP A 191 -11.69 5.73 -8.94
N ASN A 192 -11.74 6.72 -9.82
CA ASN A 192 -12.41 7.98 -9.51
C ASN A 192 -13.89 7.78 -9.20
N THR A 193 -14.51 6.84 -9.88
CA THR A 193 -15.84 6.32 -9.55
C THR A 193 -15.70 4.86 -9.19
N PRO A 194 -15.99 4.46 -7.94
CA PRO A 194 -15.95 3.06 -7.53
C PRO A 194 -16.90 2.20 -8.35
N LEU A 195 -16.41 1.04 -8.78
CA LEU A 195 -17.21 0.05 -9.48
C LEU A 195 -17.78 -0.98 -8.51
N ALA A 196 -18.95 -1.52 -8.80
CA ALA A 196 -19.39 -2.75 -8.18
C ALA A 196 -18.44 -3.90 -8.54
N VAL A 197 -18.27 -4.87 -7.64
CA VAL A 197 -17.37 -6.01 -7.88
C VAL A 197 -17.77 -6.79 -9.14
N THR A 198 -19.08 -6.89 -9.42
CA THR A 198 -19.61 -7.51 -10.63
C THR A 198 -19.12 -6.86 -11.93
N ASP A 199 -18.88 -5.55 -11.91
CA ASP A 199 -18.38 -4.79 -13.06
C ASP A 199 -16.85 -4.73 -13.11
N LEU A 200 -16.22 -4.86 -11.94
CA LEU A 200 -14.76 -4.89 -11.81
C LEU A 200 -14.17 -6.24 -12.24
N LEU A 201 -14.76 -7.36 -11.86
CA LEU A 201 -14.23 -8.70 -12.16
C LEU A 201 -13.96 -8.94 -13.63
N PRO A 202 -14.85 -8.58 -14.58
CA PRO A 202 -14.56 -8.72 -16.00
C PRO A 202 -13.32 -7.92 -16.44
N GLN A 203 -13.10 -6.74 -15.87
CA GLN A 203 -11.93 -5.91 -16.18
C GLN A 203 -10.65 -6.55 -15.64
N LEU A 204 -10.68 -7.08 -14.41
CA LEU A 204 -9.55 -7.79 -13.82
C LEU A 204 -9.18 -9.05 -14.63
N ASN A 205 -10.18 -9.83 -15.04
CA ASN A 205 -9.98 -11.02 -15.86
C ASN A 205 -9.42 -10.67 -17.25
N ALA A 206 -9.94 -9.62 -17.89
CA ALA A 206 -9.44 -9.13 -19.18
C ALA A 206 -7.99 -8.61 -19.06
N ALA A 207 -7.61 -8.07 -17.91
CA ALA A 207 -6.25 -7.63 -17.60
C ALA A 207 -5.31 -8.78 -17.21
N GLY A 208 -5.80 -10.02 -17.13
CA GLY A 208 -4.99 -11.21 -16.90
C GLY A 208 -5.02 -11.75 -15.46
N LEU A 209 -5.93 -11.27 -14.59
CA LEU A 209 -6.12 -11.88 -13.28
C LEU A 209 -6.69 -13.29 -13.45
N VAL A 210 -5.91 -14.30 -13.06
CA VAL A 210 -6.33 -15.71 -13.05
C VAL A 210 -6.13 -16.27 -11.64
N ILE A 211 -7.22 -16.72 -11.03
CA ILE A 211 -7.21 -17.46 -9.76
C ILE A 211 -7.74 -18.85 -10.09
N ASN A 212 -6.85 -19.82 -10.07
CA ASN A 212 -7.17 -21.25 -10.25
C ASN A 212 -7.30 -21.91 -8.89
#